data_438dc12c5236872fe42b9e0a6767199d
#
_entry.id   438dc12c5236872fe42b9e0a6767199d
#
_cell.length_a   1.000
_cell.length_b   1.000
_cell.length_c   1.000
_cell.angle_alpha   90.00
_cell.angle_beta   90.00
_cell.angle_gamma   90.00
#
_symmetry.space_group_name_H-M   'P 1'
#
loop_
_entity.id
_entity.type
_entity.pdbx_description
1 polymer ?
#
loop_
_entity_poly.entity_id
_entity_poly.type
_entity_poly.pdbx_seq_one_letter_code
_entity_poly.pdbx_strand_id
1 'polypeptide(L)'
;MSNSPLANYTLISPNKNSPRNHKIDTITIHCFVAQVTAKRGCEVFQPTSKKASCNYVVGYDGSIGLCVDEGDRSWCTSSGVNDHRAITIEVASDNKEPYAVTEKAYAAMLDLVTDICKRNGIKKLVWSTNKNERMNHLNGCNMTVHRDYANKS
;
A
#
# COMPACT_ATOMS: atom_id res chain seq x y z
N MET A 1 4.77 7.05 16.03
CA MET A 1 4.64 6.02 14.97
C MET A 1 5.75 6.22 13.94
N SER A 2 6.52 5.21 13.69
CA SER A 2 7.70 5.31 12.82
C SER A 2 7.43 4.72 11.44
N ASN A 3 8.18 5.22 10.44
CA ASN A 3 8.15 4.67 9.09
C ASN A 3 9.19 3.56 8.94
N SER A 4 9.09 2.79 7.85
CA SER A 4 10.05 1.73 7.59
C SER A 4 11.45 2.27 7.30
N PRO A 5 12.50 1.73 7.94
CA PRO A 5 13.88 2.10 7.61
C PRO A 5 14.32 1.57 6.23
N LEU A 6 13.51 0.71 5.60
CA LEU A 6 13.79 0.18 4.27
C LEU A 6 13.51 1.18 3.15
N ALA A 7 12.75 2.25 3.43
CA ALA A 7 12.51 3.29 2.45
C ALA A 7 13.81 4.04 2.16
N ASN A 8 14.21 4.05 0.89
CA ASN A 8 15.44 4.74 0.44
C ASN A 8 15.13 6.00 -0.36
N TYR A 9 13.87 6.37 -0.46
CA TYR A 9 13.42 7.61 -1.08
C TYR A 9 12.16 8.10 -0.37
N THR A 10 12.05 9.40 -0.17
CA THR A 10 10.86 9.99 0.48
C THR A 10 10.41 11.21 -0.30
N LEU A 11 9.13 11.22 -0.65
CA LEU A 11 8.48 12.38 -1.25
C LEU A 11 7.01 12.37 -0.83
N ILE A 12 6.70 13.15 0.19
CA ILE A 12 5.38 13.10 0.83
C ILE A 12 4.32 13.76 -0.04
N SER A 13 3.25 13.04 -0.31
CA SER A 13 2.08 13.52 -1.05
C SER A 13 1.20 14.40 -0.16
N PRO A 14 0.60 15.47 -0.73
CA PRO A 14 -0.41 16.25 0.00
C PRO A 14 -1.76 15.51 0.09
N ASN A 15 -1.94 14.43 -0.66
CA ASN A 15 -3.21 13.70 -0.74
C ASN A 15 -3.32 12.70 0.41
N LYS A 16 -3.64 13.20 1.60
CA LYS A 16 -3.68 12.39 2.81
C LYS A 16 -4.59 13.01 3.86
N ASN A 17 -4.96 12.22 4.84
CA ASN A 17 -5.53 12.72 6.09
C ASN A 17 -4.54 12.48 7.22
N SER A 18 -4.36 13.46 8.09
CA SER A 18 -3.43 13.38 9.21
C SER A 18 -4.12 13.81 10.50
N PRO A 19 -4.00 13.00 11.56
CA PRO A 19 -3.49 11.63 11.58
C PRO A 19 -4.54 10.63 11.11
N ARG A 20 -4.13 9.36 10.91
CA ARG A 20 -5.13 8.30 10.75
C ARG A 20 -5.94 8.13 12.03
N ASN A 21 -7.18 7.64 11.90
CA ASN A 21 -8.09 7.52 13.04
C ASN A 21 -8.20 6.11 13.62
N HIS A 22 -7.33 5.21 13.20
CA HIS A 22 -7.37 3.80 13.62
C HIS A 22 -5.94 3.26 13.72
N LYS A 23 -5.73 2.28 14.58
CA LYS A 23 -4.43 1.59 14.62
C LYS A 23 -4.20 0.85 13.30
N ILE A 24 -2.95 0.62 12.97
CA ILE A 24 -2.57 -0.14 11.78
C ILE A 24 -2.72 -1.63 12.09
N ASP A 25 -3.65 -2.29 11.40
CA ASP A 25 -3.91 -3.71 11.57
C ASP A 25 -4.15 -4.43 10.23
N THR A 26 -3.95 -3.75 9.12
CA THR A 26 -4.26 -4.26 7.78
C THR A 26 -3.16 -3.88 6.80
N ILE A 27 -2.91 -4.76 5.84
CA ILE A 27 -2.03 -4.48 4.69
C ILE A 27 -2.87 -4.52 3.43
N THR A 28 -2.74 -3.48 2.60
CA THR A 28 -3.40 -3.41 1.29
C THR A 28 -2.33 -3.34 0.21
N ILE A 29 -2.35 -4.31 -0.71
CA ILE A 29 -1.42 -4.35 -1.84
C ILE A 29 -2.19 -3.97 -3.11
N HIS A 30 -1.54 -3.15 -3.94
CA HIS A 30 -2.10 -2.72 -5.22
C HIS A 30 -1.03 -2.80 -6.31
N CYS A 31 -1.43 -3.20 -7.50
CA CYS A 31 -0.55 -3.16 -8.67
C CYS A 31 -0.55 -1.73 -9.24
N PHE A 32 0.64 -1.16 -9.40
CA PHE A 32 0.78 0.20 -9.94
C PHE A 32 0.35 0.28 -11.40
N VAL A 33 0.40 -0.84 -12.11
CA VAL A 33 0.04 -0.97 -13.53
C VAL A 33 1.00 -0.18 -14.43
N ALA A 34 2.23 0.01 -13.96
CA ALA A 34 3.35 0.56 -14.72
C ALA A 34 4.64 0.12 -14.05
N GLN A 35 5.67 -0.12 -14.84
CA GLN A 35 7.00 -0.47 -14.33
C GLN A 35 7.74 0.83 -14.00
N VAL A 36 7.55 1.30 -12.79
CA VAL A 36 8.14 2.56 -12.29
C VAL A 36 9.20 2.29 -11.25
N THR A 37 10.10 3.26 -11.06
CA THR A 37 10.95 3.30 -9.87
C THR A 37 10.13 3.85 -8.71
N ALA A 38 10.61 3.66 -7.48
CA ALA A 38 9.94 4.23 -6.31
C ALA A 38 9.84 5.76 -6.42
N LYS A 39 10.91 6.41 -6.91
CA LYS A 39 10.94 7.87 -7.12
C LYS A 39 9.80 8.30 -8.06
N ARG A 40 9.71 7.67 -9.23
CA ARG A 40 8.68 8.03 -10.21
C ARG A 40 7.27 7.75 -9.67
N GLY A 41 7.10 6.64 -8.97
CA GLY A 41 5.81 6.31 -8.34
C GLY A 41 5.37 7.36 -7.33
N CYS A 42 6.29 7.82 -6.47
CA CYS A 42 5.98 8.88 -5.51
C CYS A 42 5.65 10.21 -6.22
N GLU A 43 6.36 10.54 -7.30
CA GLU A 43 6.10 11.75 -8.07
C GLU A 43 4.67 11.78 -8.65
N VAL A 44 4.13 10.63 -9.03
CA VAL A 44 2.78 10.53 -9.59
C VAL A 44 1.72 11.02 -8.60
N PHE A 45 1.97 10.87 -7.31
CA PHE A 45 1.01 11.23 -6.26
C PHE A 45 1.19 12.64 -5.70
N GLN A 46 2.07 13.46 -6.29
CA GLN A 46 2.31 14.83 -5.83
C GLN A 46 1.19 15.81 -6.19
N PRO A 47 0.64 15.80 -7.42
CA PRO A 47 -0.41 16.75 -7.75
C PRO A 47 -1.65 16.55 -6.89
N THR A 48 -2.19 17.64 -6.33
CA THR A 48 -3.45 17.58 -5.56
C THR A 48 -4.61 17.13 -6.43
N SER A 49 -4.56 17.43 -7.72
CA SER A 49 -5.57 16.99 -8.70
C SER A 49 -5.63 15.48 -8.86
N LYS A 50 -4.57 14.76 -8.51
CA LYS A 50 -4.53 13.31 -8.57
C LYS A 50 -5.55 12.66 -7.62
N LYS A 51 -5.77 13.29 -6.45
CA LYS A 51 -6.70 12.81 -5.40
C LYS A 51 -6.46 11.36 -5.03
N ALA A 52 -5.21 10.94 -5.06
CA ALA A 52 -4.81 9.58 -4.74
C ALA A 52 -3.39 9.57 -4.17
N SER A 53 -3.11 8.58 -3.36
CA SER A 53 -1.77 8.32 -2.81
C SER A 53 -1.70 6.92 -2.22
N CYS A 54 -0.52 6.54 -1.75
CA CYS A 54 -0.29 5.33 -0.98
C CYS A 54 0.77 5.61 0.07
N ASN A 55 0.90 4.74 1.05
CA ASN A 55 1.98 4.90 2.04
C ASN A 55 3.34 4.62 1.40
N TYR A 56 3.45 3.52 0.66
CA TYR A 56 4.72 3.12 0.02
C TYR A 56 4.55 2.76 -1.44
N VAL A 57 5.58 3.03 -2.22
CA VAL A 57 5.73 2.51 -3.58
C VAL A 57 6.93 1.59 -3.61
N VAL A 58 6.77 0.40 -4.18
CA VAL A 58 7.87 -0.53 -4.45
C VAL A 58 8.15 -0.51 -5.95
N GLY A 59 9.34 -0.09 -6.33
CA GLY A 59 9.74 0.02 -7.73
C GLY A 59 10.14 -1.32 -8.35
N TYR A 60 10.16 -1.35 -9.68
CA TYR A 60 10.57 -2.57 -10.41
C TYR A 60 12.01 -2.97 -10.10
N ASP A 61 12.83 -2.03 -9.67
CA ASP A 61 14.24 -2.23 -9.33
C ASP A 61 14.45 -2.60 -7.86
N GLY A 62 13.37 -2.79 -7.11
CA GLY A 62 13.43 -3.07 -5.68
C GLY A 62 13.56 -1.84 -4.80
N SER A 63 13.53 -0.64 -5.38
CA SER A 63 13.53 0.60 -4.59
C SER A 63 12.23 0.73 -3.81
N ILE A 64 12.29 1.37 -2.64
CA ILE A 64 11.13 1.58 -1.76
C ILE A 64 11.02 3.07 -1.47
N GLY A 65 9.88 3.65 -1.81
CA GLY A 65 9.58 5.06 -1.58
C GLY A 65 8.50 5.24 -0.54
N LEU A 66 8.70 6.22 0.33
CA LEU A 66 7.68 6.66 1.28
C LEU A 66 6.91 7.83 0.69
N CYS A 67 5.62 7.67 0.47
CA CYS A 67 4.75 8.68 -0.11
C CYS A 67 3.80 9.31 0.92
N VAL A 68 3.40 8.56 1.94
CA VAL A 68 2.58 9.04 3.06
C VAL A 68 3.08 8.36 4.32
N ASP A 69 3.33 9.15 5.35
CA ASP A 69 3.77 8.60 6.64
C ASP A 69 2.81 7.54 7.16
N GLU A 70 3.36 6.53 7.83
CA GLU A 70 2.51 5.47 8.42
C GLU A 70 1.52 6.02 9.44
N GLY A 71 1.83 7.12 10.08
CA GLY A 71 0.93 7.80 11.01
C GLY A 71 -0.27 8.49 10.36
N ASP A 72 -0.28 8.59 9.03
CA ASP A 72 -1.31 9.27 8.26
C ASP A 72 -2.07 8.28 7.38
N ARG A 73 -3.31 8.65 7.02
CA ARG A 73 -4.13 7.88 6.09
C ARG A 73 -3.80 8.26 4.65
N SER A 74 -3.45 7.31 3.82
CA SER A 74 -3.32 7.51 2.37
C SER A 74 -4.70 7.51 1.70
N TRP A 75 -4.75 7.98 0.46
CA TRP A 75 -5.96 7.92 -0.37
C TRP A 75 -5.75 6.87 -1.47
N CYS A 76 -5.70 5.60 -1.07
CA CYS A 76 -5.36 4.51 -1.98
C CYS A 76 -6.58 3.78 -2.53
N THR A 77 -7.50 3.35 -1.65
CA THR A 77 -8.57 2.43 -2.05
C THR A 77 -9.92 3.10 -2.27
N SER A 78 -10.04 4.40 -2.04
CA SER A 78 -11.31 5.12 -1.98
C SER A 78 -12.20 4.72 -0.80
N SER A 79 -11.76 3.77 0.02
CA SER A 79 -12.45 3.41 1.25
C SER A 79 -11.73 4.05 2.44
N GLY A 80 -12.35 5.05 3.05
CA GLY A 80 -11.80 5.68 4.24
C GLY A 80 -11.61 4.68 5.37
N VAL A 81 -12.55 3.78 5.54
CA VAL A 81 -12.49 2.75 6.59
C VAL A 81 -11.25 1.87 6.41
N ASN A 82 -11.01 1.37 5.21
CA ASN A 82 -9.83 0.55 4.95
C ASN A 82 -8.55 1.36 5.08
N ASP A 83 -8.49 2.53 4.43
CA ASP A 83 -7.26 3.31 4.38
C ASP A 83 -6.83 3.83 5.75
N HIS A 84 -7.75 4.05 6.67
CA HIS A 84 -7.40 4.40 8.05
C HIS A 84 -6.78 3.24 8.84
N ARG A 85 -7.06 2.01 8.45
CA ARG A 85 -6.57 0.80 9.13
C ARG A 85 -5.33 0.23 8.47
N ALA A 86 -5.15 0.49 7.19
CA ALA A 86 -4.15 -0.19 6.38
C ALA A 86 -2.90 0.63 6.12
N ILE A 87 -1.77 -0.05 6.03
CA ILE A 87 -0.63 0.44 5.28
C ILE A 87 -0.85 0.00 3.84
N THR A 88 -0.89 0.96 2.94
CA THR A 88 -1.17 0.74 1.53
C THR A 88 0.13 0.77 0.74
N ILE A 89 0.31 -0.20 -0.15
CA ILE A 89 1.54 -0.39 -0.91
C ILE A 89 1.21 -0.57 -2.38
N GLU A 90 1.74 0.31 -3.21
CA GLU A 90 1.69 0.20 -4.66
C GLU A 90 2.96 -0.49 -5.14
N VAL A 91 2.83 -1.58 -5.88
CA VAL A 91 3.96 -2.34 -6.39
C VAL A 91 4.03 -2.19 -7.91
N ALA A 92 5.18 -1.80 -8.44
CA ALA A 92 5.39 -1.68 -9.88
C ALA A 92 5.05 -3.00 -10.57
N SER A 93 4.31 -2.92 -11.66
CA SER A 93 3.80 -4.10 -12.36
C SER A 93 3.62 -3.81 -13.83
N ASP A 94 3.45 -4.87 -14.63
CA ASP A 94 3.07 -4.73 -16.02
C ASP A 94 1.68 -4.09 -16.13
N ASN A 95 1.40 -3.48 -17.28
CA ASN A 95 0.12 -2.84 -17.55
C ASN A 95 -0.91 -3.76 -18.20
N LYS A 96 -0.59 -5.03 -18.34
CA LYS A 96 -1.46 -6.07 -18.93
C LYS A 96 -1.47 -7.29 -18.01
N GLU A 97 -2.56 -8.03 -18.03
CA GLU A 97 -2.62 -9.28 -17.29
C GLU A 97 -1.46 -10.20 -17.67
N PRO A 98 -0.87 -10.89 -16.69
CA PRO A 98 -1.30 -11.02 -15.29
C PRO A 98 -0.77 -9.90 -14.36
N TYR A 99 -0.40 -8.75 -14.86
CA TYR A 99 0.14 -7.62 -14.07
C TYR A 99 1.36 -8.04 -13.26
N ALA A 100 2.29 -8.71 -13.94
CA ALA A 100 3.46 -9.30 -13.31
C ALA A 100 4.37 -8.24 -12.67
N VAL A 101 4.96 -8.62 -11.55
CA VAL A 101 5.97 -7.80 -10.87
C VAL A 101 7.34 -8.46 -11.06
N THR A 102 8.40 -7.64 -11.01
CA THR A 102 9.75 -8.18 -11.11
C THR A 102 10.11 -8.95 -9.84
N GLU A 103 11.12 -9.83 -9.94
CA GLU A 103 11.63 -10.53 -8.77
C GLU A 103 12.16 -9.56 -7.71
N LYS A 104 12.83 -8.48 -8.13
CA LYS A 104 13.34 -7.45 -7.23
C LYS A 104 12.21 -6.72 -6.49
N ALA A 105 11.14 -6.37 -7.21
CA ALA A 105 9.98 -5.73 -6.59
C ALA A 105 9.30 -6.67 -5.60
N TYR A 106 9.15 -7.94 -5.98
CA TYR A 106 8.52 -8.94 -5.12
C TYR A 106 9.32 -9.13 -3.82
N ALA A 107 10.64 -9.30 -3.92
CA ALA A 107 11.50 -9.46 -2.75
C ALA A 107 11.46 -8.21 -1.84
N ALA A 108 11.51 -7.02 -2.43
CA ALA A 108 11.43 -5.78 -1.67
C ALA A 108 10.08 -5.63 -0.97
N MET A 109 8.99 -5.99 -1.66
CA MET A 109 7.65 -5.98 -1.07
C MET A 109 7.56 -6.91 0.14
N LEU A 110 8.09 -8.13 0.04
CA LEU A 110 8.09 -9.07 1.17
C LEU A 110 8.86 -8.53 2.37
N ASP A 111 10.03 -7.95 2.13
CA ASP A 111 10.83 -7.35 3.20
C ASP A 111 10.10 -6.17 3.85
N LEU A 112 9.50 -5.31 3.04
CA LEU A 112 8.76 -4.15 3.53
C LEU A 112 7.56 -4.56 4.37
N VAL A 113 6.75 -5.50 3.88
CA VAL A 113 5.57 -6.00 4.60
C VAL A 113 5.98 -6.64 5.92
N THR A 114 7.06 -7.43 5.92
CA THR A 114 7.59 -8.04 7.13
C THR A 114 7.97 -6.99 8.17
N ASP A 115 8.69 -5.95 7.74
CA ASP A 115 9.09 -4.85 8.62
C ASP A 115 7.87 -4.11 9.19
N ILE A 116 6.92 -3.76 8.33
CA ILE A 116 5.70 -3.08 8.75
C ILE A 116 4.94 -3.90 9.80
N CYS A 117 4.78 -5.19 9.55
CA CYS A 117 4.06 -6.08 10.47
C CYS A 117 4.77 -6.16 11.83
N LYS A 118 6.09 -6.30 11.82
CA LYS A 118 6.86 -6.36 13.08
C LYS A 118 6.72 -5.10 13.91
N ARG A 119 6.82 -3.93 13.27
CA ARG A 119 6.73 -2.65 13.99
C ARG A 119 5.32 -2.32 14.47
N ASN A 120 4.30 -2.87 13.84
CA ASN A 120 2.91 -2.59 14.19
C ASN A 120 2.23 -3.74 14.94
N GLY A 121 2.99 -4.75 15.36
CA GLY A 121 2.44 -5.85 16.17
C GLY A 121 1.52 -6.78 15.40
N ILE A 122 1.61 -6.81 14.07
CA ILE A 122 0.85 -7.73 13.23
C ILE A 122 1.64 -9.04 13.15
N LYS A 123 1.20 -10.05 13.88
CA LYS A 123 1.93 -11.31 13.96
C LYS A 123 1.68 -12.24 12.80
N LYS A 124 0.57 -12.05 12.08
CA LYS A 124 0.13 -12.95 11.04
C LYS A 124 -0.73 -12.20 10.03
N LEU A 125 -0.49 -12.44 8.75
CA LEU A 125 -1.35 -11.95 7.68
C LEU A 125 -2.30 -13.07 7.26
N VAL A 126 -3.58 -12.77 7.21
CA VAL A 126 -4.64 -13.72 6.88
C VAL A 126 -5.37 -13.23 5.64
N TRP A 127 -5.28 -14.01 4.60
CA TRP A 127 -6.00 -13.78 3.33
C TRP A 127 -7.20 -14.72 3.25
N SER A 128 -8.26 -14.25 2.61
CA SER A 128 -9.41 -15.08 2.24
C SER A 128 -9.71 -14.89 0.76
N THR A 129 -10.14 -15.96 0.11
CA THR A 129 -10.63 -15.87 -1.28
C THR A 129 -12.01 -15.20 -1.34
N ASN A 130 -12.70 -15.05 -0.20
CA ASN A 130 -14.01 -14.42 -0.13
C ASN A 130 -13.85 -12.91 0.09
N LYS A 131 -14.31 -12.12 -0.88
CA LYS A 131 -14.22 -10.67 -0.83
C LYS A 131 -14.89 -10.06 0.40
N ASN A 132 -16.05 -10.58 0.78
CA ASN A 132 -16.80 -10.07 1.93
C ASN A 132 -16.00 -10.27 3.23
N GLU A 133 -15.34 -11.41 3.38
CA GLU A 133 -14.49 -11.67 4.55
C GLU A 133 -13.32 -10.70 4.61
N ARG A 134 -12.68 -10.43 3.45
CA ARG A 134 -11.58 -9.47 3.40
C ARG A 134 -12.04 -8.07 3.78
N MET A 135 -13.09 -7.58 3.15
CA MET A 135 -13.57 -6.20 3.36
C MET A 135 -14.07 -5.95 4.78
N ASN A 136 -14.63 -6.96 5.41
CA ASN A 136 -15.21 -6.85 6.75
C ASN A 136 -14.31 -7.43 7.85
N HIS A 137 -13.09 -7.81 7.50
CA HIS A 137 -12.10 -8.36 8.43
C HIS A 137 -12.63 -9.55 9.24
N LEU A 138 -13.42 -10.41 8.59
CA LEU A 138 -13.98 -11.59 9.22
C LEU A 138 -12.91 -12.70 9.34
N ASN A 139 -13.03 -13.53 10.35
CA ASN A 139 -12.13 -14.67 10.58
C ASN A 139 -10.65 -14.27 10.64
N GLY A 140 -10.37 -13.06 11.13
CA GLY A 140 -9.01 -12.55 11.28
C GLY A 140 -8.38 -12.02 9.99
N CYS A 141 -9.14 -11.90 8.90
CA CYS A 141 -8.62 -11.36 7.64
C CYS A 141 -8.11 -9.95 7.85
N ASN A 142 -6.86 -9.72 7.46
CA ASN A 142 -6.19 -8.42 7.55
C ASN A 142 -5.37 -8.10 6.32
N MET A 143 -5.72 -8.71 5.19
CA MET A 143 -5.18 -8.38 3.88
C MET A 143 -6.31 -8.01 2.95
N THR A 144 -6.18 -6.87 2.31
CA THR A 144 -7.14 -6.40 1.28
C THR A 144 -6.36 -5.99 0.04
N VAL A 145 -7.07 -5.85 -1.06
CA VAL A 145 -6.50 -5.34 -2.31
C VAL A 145 -7.36 -4.20 -2.83
N HIS A 146 -6.77 -3.34 -3.65
CA HIS A 146 -7.47 -2.15 -4.14
C HIS A 146 -8.82 -2.48 -4.77
N ARG A 147 -8.86 -3.49 -5.64
CA ARG A 147 -10.10 -3.83 -6.36
C ARG A 147 -11.24 -4.29 -5.47
N ASP A 148 -10.97 -4.63 -4.20
CA ASP A 148 -12.05 -4.95 -3.25
C ASP A 148 -12.96 -3.75 -3.05
N TYR A 149 -12.44 -2.54 -3.22
CA TYR A 149 -13.16 -1.29 -3.00
C TYR A 149 -13.46 -0.52 -4.28
N ALA A 150 -13.02 -1.04 -5.43
CA ALA A 150 -13.32 -0.41 -6.70
C ALA A 150 -14.79 -0.63 -7.06
N ASN A 151 -15.48 0.46 -7.41
CA ASN A 151 -16.86 0.39 -7.87
C ASN A 151 -16.96 -0.06 -9.32
N LYS A 152 -15.86 -0.46 -9.91
CA LYS A 152 -15.79 -0.88 -11.30
C LYS A 152 -15.64 -2.38 -11.36
N SER A 153 -16.45 -2.93 -12.16
CA SER A 153 -16.35 -4.32 -12.55
C SER A 153 -15.03 -4.58 -13.28
#